data_2d54d320bbf75b1a8b5fdfaa50113fcc
#
_entry.id   2d54d320bbf75b1a8b5fdfaa50113fcc
#
_cell.length_a   1.000
_cell.length_b   1.000
_cell.length_c   1.000
_cell.angle_alpha   90.00
_cell.angle_beta   90.00
_cell.angle_gamma   90.00
#
_symmetry.space_group_name_H-M   'P 1'
#
loop_
_entity.id
_entity.type
_entity.pdbx_description
1 polymer ?
#
loop_
_entity_poly.entity_id
_entity_poly.type
_entity_poly.pdbx_seq_one_letter_code
_entity_poly.pdbx_strand_id
1 'polypeptide(L)'
;MKKKSLFVLFVGISISFFAQKVALSGSVKDSLQNPLSYANVIAKPKDVSKNLQFAITDNEGYYKLLLEQGDTITISISYLGYKPIEYQFIALKAATKNFMLQQSSEQLDEVIIEMPVTVRGDTTIYKTSKFINGTERKLKNVLKKLPGVEVDKNGGVTVQGKKVTTMLVDGKKFFGGGSKLAVDNIPANAIGNVEVIDNYNEVAFLKGLTDSDEMAMNIKLKEDKKRFVFGDVEAGKGNDNFYKTSANLFYYSPKTNVNFIGNINNIGEKTFTFRDYLSFSGGINAVFSGNFNWKGGDFSQFMENNDVISSKQKFGALNITKVATQKLDVSGYAIFSNSNTGSFVENLNEYTTFTEQRTNATNTDNLLGIGNLNLEYKPNSLERWVARTQVKRTNNTNNNSLLSLVNGNTNTIDTDRDLTATYINQNIEWHKRQNEKHTFSSVINYTFDKSNKTAFWETQDAILQGLIPVDETQDFLRINQLKNTQEHNFDGVFKHFWEINNSNHMYTTVGNKFLSEDFFTDDSQILDDNSINNFGIGGFGNDLNFKLNDLFFGVHYKFRTGIFTVKQGFEAHNYSWSLQNQTNLNENKWV
;
A
#
# COMPACT_ATOMS: atom_id res chain seq x y z
N MET A 1 -18.67 18.37 63.96
CA MET A 1 -19.56 18.96 62.93
C MET A 1 -19.20 18.36 61.57
N LYS A 2 -20.09 17.53 61.05
CA LYS A 2 -19.89 16.81 59.78
C LYS A 2 -20.27 17.72 58.61
N LYS A 3 -19.33 18.00 57.67
CA LYS A 3 -19.66 18.59 56.40
C LYS A 3 -19.71 17.45 55.35
N LYS A 4 -20.92 17.13 54.89
CA LYS A 4 -21.16 16.26 53.75
C LYS A 4 -20.91 17.08 52.47
N SER A 5 -19.89 16.71 51.69
CA SER A 5 -19.69 17.22 50.32
C SER A 5 -20.51 16.37 49.37
N LEU A 6 -21.50 17.00 48.73
CA LEU A 6 -22.35 16.41 47.70
C LEU A 6 -21.57 16.44 46.39
N PHE A 7 -21.07 15.27 45.92
CA PHE A 7 -20.46 15.11 44.62
C PHE A 7 -21.58 14.90 43.58
N VAL A 8 -21.96 15.94 42.88
CA VAL A 8 -22.88 15.87 41.74
C VAL A 8 -22.15 15.28 40.54
N LEU A 9 -22.43 13.99 40.28
CA LEU A 9 -21.97 13.30 39.07
C LEU A 9 -22.72 13.86 37.85
N PHE A 10 -22.10 14.78 37.13
CA PHE A 10 -22.59 15.23 35.82
C PHE A 10 -22.25 14.17 34.78
N VAL A 11 -23.10 13.16 34.64
CA VAL A 11 -23.04 12.25 33.49
C VAL A 11 -23.53 13.03 32.28
N GLY A 12 -22.57 13.59 31.54
CA GLY A 12 -22.82 14.16 30.23
C GLY A 12 -23.24 13.03 29.29
N ILE A 13 -24.56 12.88 29.11
CA ILE A 13 -25.12 12.05 28.02
C ILE A 13 -24.75 12.78 26.73
N SER A 14 -23.67 12.36 26.09
CA SER A 14 -23.37 12.70 24.70
C SER A 14 -24.45 12.04 23.86
N ILE A 15 -25.54 12.73 23.61
CA ILE A 15 -26.52 12.35 22.59
C ILE A 15 -25.80 12.53 21.25
N SER A 16 -25.21 11.46 20.78
CA SER A 16 -24.80 11.37 19.39
C SER A 16 -26.08 11.47 18.55
N PHE A 17 -26.33 12.64 17.99
CA PHE A 17 -27.34 12.82 16.95
C PHE A 17 -26.84 11.99 15.75
N PHE A 18 -27.17 10.69 15.73
CA PHE A 18 -27.17 9.94 14.50
C PHE A 18 -28.26 10.55 13.63
N ALA A 19 -27.88 11.26 12.57
CA ALA A 19 -28.84 11.66 11.57
C ALA A 19 -29.58 10.39 11.11
N GLN A 20 -30.84 10.27 11.49
CA GLN A 20 -31.65 9.11 11.11
C GLN A 20 -31.84 9.14 9.60
N LYS A 21 -31.45 8.06 8.94
CA LYS A 21 -31.68 7.90 7.50
C LYS A 21 -33.04 7.31 7.25
N VAL A 22 -33.80 7.89 6.33
CA VAL A 22 -35.08 7.39 5.86
C VAL A 22 -34.95 6.82 4.45
N ALA A 23 -35.57 5.68 4.20
CA ALA A 23 -35.56 5.05 2.89
C ALA A 23 -36.66 5.64 2.00
N LEU A 24 -36.29 6.09 0.80
CA LEU A 24 -37.20 6.34 -0.29
C LEU A 24 -36.97 5.25 -1.34
N SER A 25 -38.02 4.50 -1.66
CA SER A 25 -37.95 3.43 -2.66
C SER A 25 -39.13 3.55 -3.65
N GLY A 26 -39.05 2.84 -4.74
CA GLY A 26 -40.13 2.81 -5.74
C GLY A 26 -39.67 2.24 -7.06
N SER A 27 -40.53 2.39 -8.09
CA SER A 27 -40.23 1.94 -9.44
C SER A 27 -40.28 3.09 -10.44
N VAL A 28 -39.48 3.00 -11.49
CA VAL A 28 -39.51 3.90 -12.65
C VAL A 28 -39.94 3.09 -13.86
N LYS A 29 -41.02 3.55 -14.50
CA LYS A 29 -41.66 2.87 -15.65
C LYS A 29 -41.91 3.87 -16.77
N ASP A 30 -42.10 3.37 -17.97
CA ASP A 30 -42.61 4.17 -19.09
C ASP A 30 -44.16 4.31 -19.07
N SER A 31 -44.72 5.06 -20.01
CA SER A 31 -46.14 5.24 -20.17
C SER A 31 -46.90 3.96 -20.56
N LEU A 32 -46.22 2.92 -21.01
CA LEU A 32 -46.77 1.59 -21.32
C LEU A 32 -46.58 0.60 -20.16
N GLN A 33 -46.17 1.09 -18.98
CA GLN A 33 -45.90 0.29 -17.77
C GLN A 33 -44.68 -0.64 -17.85
N ASN A 34 -43.83 -0.53 -18.87
CA ASN A 34 -42.58 -1.28 -18.94
C ASN A 34 -41.60 -0.70 -17.93
N PRO A 35 -40.85 -1.54 -17.18
CA PRO A 35 -39.82 -1.07 -16.27
C PRO A 35 -38.67 -0.45 -17.04
N LEU A 36 -38.16 0.69 -16.54
CA LEU A 36 -36.97 1.35 -17.09
C LEU A 36 -35.76 0.95 -16.26
N SER A 37 -35.02 -0.06 -16.75
CA SER A 37 -33.78 -0.53 -16.15
C SER A 37 -32.68 0.52 -16.35
N TYR A 38 -31.82 0.72 -15.34
CA TYR A 38 -30.73 1.67 -15.38
C TYR A 38 -31.13 3.14 -15.50
N ALA A 39 -32.36 3.51 -15.12
CA ALA A 39 -32.77 4.90 -14.99
C ALA A 39 -32.08 5.56 -13.79
N ASN A 40 -31.65 6.81 -13.96
CA ASN A 40 -31.03 7.56 -12.87
C ASN A 40 -32.09 8.20 -11.98
N VAL A 41 -31.91 8.05 -10.67
CA VAL A 41 -32.71 8.70 -9.64
C VAL A 41 -31.78 9.48 -8.73
N ILE A 42 -31.73 10.80 -8.87
CA ILE A 42 -30.83 11.69 -8.17
C ILE A 42 -31.60 12.48 -7.14
N ALA A 43 -31.16 12.45 -5.89
CA ALA A 43 -31.75 13.21 -4.78
C ALA A 43 -30.78 14.33 -4.39
N LYS A 44 -31.15 15.57 -4.70
CA LYS A 44 -30.37 16.76 -4.42
C LYS A 44 -30.96 17.50 -3.21
N PRO A 45 -30.27 17.54 -2.06
CA PRO A 45 -30.72 18.33 -0.91
C PRO A 45 -30.77 19.82 -1.26
N LYS A 46 -31.74 20.54 -0.68
CA LYS A 46 -31.87 22.00 -0.80
C LYS A 46 -30.66 22.68 -0.13
N ASP A 47 -30.14 22.08 0.93
CA ASP A 47 -28.92 22.54 1.59
C ASP A 47 -27.71 22.08 0.77
N VAL A 48 -27.02 23.04 0.15
CA VAL A 48 -25.86 22.80 -0.74
C VAL A 48 -24.63 22.30 0.00
N SER A 49 -24.61 22.34 1.33
CA SER A 49 -23.50 21.75 2.13
C SER A 49 -23.60 20.24 2.24
N LYS A 50 -24.77 19.65 1.95
CA LYS A 50 -25.02 18.22 2.04
C LYS A 50 -24.73 17.49 0.72
N ASN A 51 -24.35 16.23 0.85
CA ASN A 51 -24.02 15.41 -0.30
C ASN A 51 -25.28 14.98 -1.06
N LEU A 52 -25.19 14.99 -2.38
CA LEU A 52 -26.19 14.41 -3.29
C LEU A 52 -26.24 12.88 -3.09
N GLN A 53 -27.44 12.31 -3.10
CA GLN A 53 -27.66 10.87 -3.10
C GLN A 53 -28.19 10.43 -4.48
N PHE A 54 -27.87 9.22 -4.90
CA PHE A 54 -28.40 8.69 -6.14
C PHE A 54 -28.67 7.19 -6.05
N ALA A 55 -29.53 6.72 -6.92
CA ALA A 55 -29.74 5.30 -7.19
C ALA A 55 -29.90 5.11 -8.71
N ILE A 56 -29.57 3.94 -9.17
CA ILE A 56 -29.86 3.48 -10.53
C ILE A 56 -30.88 2.36 -10.39
N THR A 57 -31.93 2.36 -11.23
CA THR A 57 -32.94 1.31 -11.19
C THR A 57 -32.35 -0.04 -11.63
N ASP A 58 -32.79 -1.11 -10.97
CA ASP A 58 -32.50 -2.48 -11.35
C ASP A 58 -33.21 -2.94 -12.63
N ASN A 59 -33.09 -4.22 -12.97
CA ASN A 59 -33.72 -4.80 -14.16
C ASN A 59 -35.27 -4.74 -14.16
N GLU A 60 -35.87 -4.64 -12.97
CA GLU A 60 -37.32 -4.51 -12.78
C GLU A 60 -37.74 -3.05 -12.59
N GLY A 61 -36.80 -2.10 -12.76
CA GLY A 61 -37.06 -0.67 -12.65
C GLY A 61 -37.13 -0.16 -11.20
N TYR A 62 -36.77 -0.94 -10.19
CA TYR A 62 -36.79 -0.52 -8.79
C TYR A 62 -35.57 0.29 -8.40
N TYR A 63 -35.77 1.27 -7.50
CA TYR A 63 -34.74 2.07 -6.90
C TYR A 63 -34.90 2.17 -5.38
N LYS A 64 -33.81 2.44 -4.67
CA LYS A 64 -33.79 2.73 -3.23
C LYS A 64 -32.73 3.79 -2.91
N LEU A 65 -33.16 4.87 -2.24
CA LEU A 65 -32.33 5.96 -1.74
C LEU A 65 -32.37 5.97 -0.21
N LEU A 66 -31.26 6.29 0.41
CA LEU A 66 -31.15 6.53 1.85
C LEU A 66 -30.91 8.03 2.07
N LEU A 67 -31.93 8.73 2.55
CA LEU A 67 -31.96 10.18 2.70
C LEU A 67 -31.85 10.56 4.18
N GLU A 68 -31.34 11.74 4.49
CA GLU A 68 -31.31 12.23 5.87
C GLU A 68 -32.69 12.72 6.28
N GLN A 69 -33.15 12.32 7.47
CA GLN A 69 -34.44 12.69 7.98
C GLN A 69 -34.54 14.20 8.19
N GLY A 70 -35.65 14.79 7.74
CA GLY A 70 -35.94 16.23 7.85
C GLY A 70 -35.51 17.04 6.62
N ASP A 71 -34.76 16.47 5.68
CA ASP A 71 -34.30 17.22 4.51
C ASP A 71 -35.38 17.47 3.48
N THR A 72 -35.37 18.65 2.89
CA THR A 72 -36.10 18.97 1.66
C THR A 72 -35.19 18.66 0.48
N ILE A 73 -35.65 17.77 -0.39
CA ILE A 73 -34.85 17.16 -1.46
C ILE A 73 -35.57 17.32 -2.79
N THR A 74 -34.85 17.72 -3.83
CA THR A 74 -35.32 17.62 -5.21
C THR A 74 -34.85 16.31 -5.79
N ILE A 75 -35.76 15.44 -6.18
CA ILE A 75 -35.49 14.16 -6.82
C ILE A 75 -35.65 14.38 -8.32
N SER A 76 -34.58 14.12 -9.07
CA SER A 76 -34.55 14.19 -10.52
C SER A 76 -34.42 12.78 -11.08
N ILE A 77 -35.36 12.39 -11.96
CA ILE A 77 -35.37 11.09 -12.61
C ILE A 77 -35.12 11.30 -14.10
N SER A 78 -34.15 10.60 -14.65
CA SER A 78 -33.80 10.69 -16.07
C SER A 78 -33.50 9.33 -16.68
N TYR A 79 -33.92 9.17 -17.94
CA TYR A 79 -33.62 8.01 -18.76
C TYR A 79 -33.46 8.43 -20.23
N LEU A 80 -32.56 7.77 -20.95
CA LEU A 80 -32.26 8.12 -22.33
C LEU A 80 -33.51 7.96 -23.23
N GLY A 81 -33.88 9.01 -23.97
CA GLY A 81 -35.08 9.02 -24.81
C GLY A 81 -36.39 9.36 -24.11
N TYR A 82 -36.34 9.77 -22.83
CA TYR A 82 -37.50 10.15 -22.03
C TYR A 82 -37.35 11.55 -21.45
N LYS A 83 -38.46 12.24 -21.24
CA LYS A 83 -38.52 13.54 -20.55
C LYS A 83 -38.14 13.36 -19.09
N PRO A 84 -37.16 14.08 -18.56
CA PRO A 84 -36.79 14.01 -17.14
C PRO A 84 -37.94 14.56 -16.28
N ILE A 85 -38.09 14.03 -15.07
CA ILE A 85 -39.04 14.49 -14.06
C ILE A 85 -38.29 15.00 -12.84
N GLU A 86 -38.75 16.14 -12.32
CA GLU A 86 -38.33 16.64 -11.02
C GLU A 86 -39.46 16.57 -10.02
N TYR A 87 -39.16 16.08 -8.81
CA TYR A 87 -40.14 15.93 -7.74
C TYR A 87 -39.53 16.38 -6.42
N GLN A 88 -40.24 17.27 -5.72
CA GLN A 88 -39.82 17.71 -4.39
C GLN A 88 -40.31 16.74 -3.33
N PHE A 89 -39.46 16.30 -2.44
CA PHE A 89 -39.71 15.37 -1.36
C PHE A 89 -39.13 15.88 -0.04
N ILE A 90 -39.93 15.74 1.04
CA ILE A 90 -39.44 16.02 2.39
C ILE A 90 -39.25 14.67 3.09
N ALA A 91 -38.04 14.37 3.50
CA ALA A 91 -37.64 13.08 4.05
C ALA A 91 -38.05 12.91 5.53
N LEU A 92 -39.34 12.92 5.85
CA LEU A 92 -39.83 12.80 7.23
C LEU A 92 -39.89 11.34 7.71
N LYS A 93 -40.28 10.43 6.84
CA LYS A 93 -40.40 8.97 7.11
C LYS A 93 -40.14 8.19 5.83
N ALA A 94 -39.90 6.88 5.99
CA ALA A 94 -39.78 5.97 4.85
C ALA A 94 -41.01 6.06 3.96
N ALA A 95 -40.81 6.14 2.64
CA ALA A 95 -41.85 6.30 1.66
C ALA A 95 -41.56 5.48 0.40
N THR A 96 -42.66 5.09 -0.28
CA THR A 96 -42.58 4.49 -1.60
C THR A 96 -43.13 5.47 -2.62
N LYS A 97 -42.37 5.76 -3.69
CA LYS A 97 -42.78 6.66 -4.75
C LYS A 97 -42.41 6.08 -6.10
N ASN A 98 -43.43 5.85 -6.94
CA ASN A 98 -43.25 5.38 -8.30
C ASN A 98 -43.30 6.56 -9.28
N PHE A 99 -42.47 6.50 -10.32
CA PHE A 99 -42.39 7.52 -11.35
C PHE A 99 -42.65 6.90 -12.71
N MET A 100 -43.35 7.68 -13.56
CA MET A 100 -43.65 7.30 -14.91
C MET A 100 -43.05 8.33 -15.87
N LEU A 101 -42.09 7.91 -16.68
CA LEU A 101 -41.44 8.77 -17.67
C LEU A 101 -42.19 8.71 -18.99
N GLN A 102 -42.39 9.87 -19.63
CA GLN A 102 -42.94 9.97 -20.97
C GLN A 102 -41.84 9.96 -21.99
N GLN A 103 -42.02 9.21 -23.07
CA GLN A 103 -41.09 9.18 -24.18
C GLN A 103 -40.98 10.59 -24.80
N SER A 104 -39.77 11.05 -25.05
CA SER A 104 -39.57 12.34 -25.70
C SER A 104 -39.80 12.19 -27.19
N SER A 105 -40.81 12.89 -27.72
CA SER A 105 -41.13 12.94 -29.15
C SER A 105 -40.47 14.12 -29.87
N GLU A 106 -39.69 14.94 -29.17
CA GLU A 106 -38.98 16.04 -29.76
C GLU A 106 -37.60 15.55 -30.23
N GLN A 107 -37.29 15.70 -31.52
CA GLN A 107 -35.94 15.77 -32.05
C GLN A 107 -35.34 17.09 -31.52
N LEU A 108 -34.93 17.08 -30.27
CA LEU A 108 -34.14 18.16 -29.69
C LEU A 108 -32.73 18.07 -30.25
N ASP A 109 -32.15 19.22 -30.59
CA ASP A 109 -30.72 19.39 -30.62
C ASP A 109 -30.14 18.65 -29.42
N GLU A 110 -29.12 17.85 -29.65
CA GLU A 110 -28.53 16.85 -28.75
C GLU A 110 -28.36 17.40 -27.32
N VAL A 111 -29.38 17.31 -26.49
CA VAL A 111 -29.25 17.50 -25.04
C VAL A 111 -28.52 16.26 -24.52
N ILE A 112 -27.22 16.29 -24.48
CA ILE A 112 -26.40 15.27 -23.85
C ILE A 112 -26.76 15.28 -22.36
N ILE A 113 -27.68 14.42 -21.95
CA ILE A 113 -27.96 14.17 -20.52
C ILE A 113 -26.75 13.41 -19.97
N GLU A 114 -25.81 14.17 -19.46
CA GLU A 114 -24.62 13.61 -18.84
C GLU A 114 -24.98 12.93 -17.53
N MET A 115 -24.94 11.61 -17.51
CA MET A 115 -25.15 10.82 -16.30
C MET A 115 -24.01 11.08 -15.30
N PRO A 116 -24.32 11.39 -14.01
CA PRO A 116 -23.28 11.62 -12.99
C PRO A 116 -22.44 10.38 -12.71
N VAL A 117 -23.04 9.19 -12.84
CA VAL A 117 -22.38 7.89 -12.71
C VAL A 117 -22.78 7.01 -13.89
N THR A 118 -21.80 6.39 -14.52
CA THR A 118 -21.98 5.46 -15.64
C THR A 118 -21.23 4.17 -15.35
N VAL A 119 -21.86 3.03 -15.58
CA VAL A 119 -21.19 1.72 -15.47
C VAL A 119 -20.95 1.17 -16.87
N ARG A 120 -19.70 0.77 -17.15
CA ARG A 120 -19.28 0.14 -18.40
C ARG A 120 -18.48 -1.12 -18.10
N GLY A 121 -19.11 -2.29 -18.21
CA GLY A 121 -18.49 -3.56 -17.79
C GLY A 121 -18.09 -3.50 -16.32
N ASP A 122 -16.82 -3.71 -16.01
CA ASP A 122 -16.29 -3.68 -14.65
C ASP A 122 -15.85 -2.27 -14.20
N THR A 123 -16.19 -1.22 -14.95
CA THR A 123 -15.76 0.14 -14.66
C THR A 123 -16.92 1.04 -14.31
N THR A 124 -16.91 1.60 -13.11
CA THR A 124 -17.84 2.65 -12.66
C THR A 124 -17.17 4.01 -12.84
N ILE A 125 -17.79 4.90 -13.62
CA ILE A 125 -17.28 6.23 -13.96
C ILE A 125 -18.09 7.29 -13.25
N TYR A 126 -17.45 8.09 -12.41
CA TYR A 126 -18.03 9.25 -11.73
C TYR A 126 -17.61 10.53 -12.46
N LYS A 127 -18.58 11.31 -12.98
CA LYS A 127 -18.33 12.66 -13.50
C LYS A 127 -18.23 13.63 -12.34
N THR A 128 -17.01 14.02 -11.96
CA THR A 128 -16.77 14.81 -10.75
C THR A 128 -17.49 16.15 -10.76
N SER A 129 -17.69 16.78 -11.93
CA SER A 129 -18.40 18.04 -12.08
C SER A 129 -19.86 18.01 -11.56
N LYS A 130 -20.45 16.82 -11.43
CA LYS A 130 -21.82 16.66 -10.92
C LYS A 130 -21.88 16.52 -9.38
N PHE A 131 -20.73 16.31 -8.72
CA PHE A 131 -20.63 16.06 -7.29
C PHE A 131 -19.92 17.16 -6.51
N ILE A 132 -19.13 18.00 -7.18
CA ILE A 132 -18.35 19.07 -6.58
C ILE A 132 -19.03 20.43 -6.76
N ASN A 133 -18.83 21.31 -5.79
CA ASN A 133 -19.38 22.67 -5.80
C ASN A 133 -18.30 23.77 -5.91
N GLY A 134 -17.03 23.39 -6.12
CA GLY A 134 -15.91 24.33 -6.28
C GLY A 134 -15.19 24.69 -4.98
N THR A 135 -15.64 24.18 -3.83
CA THR A 135 -14.95 24.39 -2.53
C THR A 135 -13.84 23.36 -2.28
N GLU A 136 -13.80 22.30 -3.08
CA GLU A 136 -12.83 21.24 -2.97
C GLU A 136 -11.46 21.72 -3.43
N ARG A 137 -10.43 21.44 -2.63
CA ARG A 137 -9.04 21.83 -2.94
C ARG A 137 -8.23 20.67 -3.50
N LYS A 138 -8.40 19.46 -2.95
CA LYS A 138 -7.60 18.26 -3.28
C LYS A 138 -8.49 17.08 -3.62
N LEU A 139 -7.94 16.06 -4.26
CA LEU A 139 -8.64 14.81 -4.62
C LEU A 139 -9.39 14.21 -3.42
N LYS A 140 -8.80 14.24 -2.23
CA LYS A 140 -9.45 13.79 -1.00
C LYS A 140 -10.84 14.40 -0.78
N ASN A 141 -10.98 15.69 -1.04
CA ASN A 141 -12.26 16.39 -0.87
C ASN A 141 -13.28 15.96 -1.94
N VAL A 142 -12.81 15.70 -3.16
CA VAL A 142 -13.64 15.21 -4.27
C VAL A 142 -14.12 13.79 -3.98
N LEU A 143 -13.22 12.87 -3.64
CA LEU A 143 -13.55 11.47 -3.38
C LEU A 143 -14.57 11.31 -2.25
N LYS A 144 -14.49 12.11 -1.19
CA LYS A 144 -15.45 12.10 -0.08
C LYS A 144 -16.88 12.49 -0.47
N LYS A 145 -17.05 13.14 -1.63
CA LYS A 145 -18.37 13.52 -2.16
C LYS A 145 -18.93 12.51 -3.16
N LEU A 146 -18.09 11.54 -3.59
CA LEU A 146 -18.57 10.50 -4.49
C LEU A 146 -19.34 9.43 -3.69
N PRO A 147 -20.53 9.04 -4.16
CA PRO A 147 -21.34 8.06 -3.46
C PRO A 147 -20.63 6.70 -3.39
N GLY A 148 -20.66 6.10 -2.19
CA GLY A 148 -20.02 4.80 -1.92
C GLY A 148 -18.51 4.83 -1.86
N VAL A 149 -17.87 6.02 -1.92
CA VAL A 149 -16.43 6.19 -1.79
C VAL A 149 -16.11 6.74 -0.40
N GLU A 150 -15.20 6.09 0.30
CA GLU A 150 -14.71 6.50 1.61
C GLU A 150 -13.19 6.74 1.54
N VAL A 151 -12.74 7.76 2.26
CA VAL A 151 -11.31 8.08 2.37
C VAL A 151 -10.95 8.20 3.83
N ASP A 152 -10.08 7.30 4.29
CA ASP A 152 -9.62 7.27 5.67
C ASP A 152 -8.65 8.43 6.00
N LYS A 153 -8.29 8.56 7.29
CA LYS A 153 -7.36 9.61 7.76
C LYS A 153 -5.96 9.49 7.14
N ASN A 154 -5.58 8.28 6.77
CA ASN A 154 -4.26 7.96 6.20
C ASN A 154 -4.27 7.92 4.66
N GLY A 155 -5.33 8.41 4.00
CA GLY A 155 -5.45 8.48 2.55
C GLY A 155 -5.77 7.14 1.88
N GLY A 156 -6.15 6.11 2.64
CA GLY A 156 -6.70 4.86 2.09
C GLY A 156 -8.07 5.11 1.50
N VAL A 157 -8.37 4.51 0.35
CA VAL A 157 -9.64 4.65 -0.35
C VAL A 157 -10.37 3.32 -0.39
N THR A 158 -11.66 3.33 -0.05
CA THR A 158 -12.59 2.21 -0.18
C THR A 158 -13.76 2.61 -1.04
N VAL A 159 -14.25 1.69 -1.86
CA VAL A 159 -15.44 1.88 -2.69
C VAL A 159 -16.40 0.73 -2.40
N GLN A 160 -17.60 1.06 -1.93
CA GLN A 160 -18.63 0.07 -1.53
C GLN A 160 -18.09 -1.02 -0.57
N GLY A 161 -17.21 -0.61 0.37
CA GLY A 161 -16.59 -1.51 1.35
C GLY A 161 -15.35 -2.28 0.82
N LYS A 162 -15.08 -2.25 -0.50
CA LYS A 162 -13.90 -2.89 -1.09
C LYS A 162 -12.74 -1.89 -1.20
N LYS A 163 -11.55 -2.30 -0.80
CA LYS A 163 -10.37 -1.43 -0.77
C LYS A 163 -9.79 -1.23 -2.18
N VAL A 164 -9.48 0.02 -2.53
CA VAL A 164 -8.71 0.35 -3.73
C VAL A 164 -7.25 -0.05 -3.51
N THR A 165 -6.75 -0.99 -4.30
CA THR A 165 -5.37 -1.51 -4.23
C THR A 165 -4.42 -0.72 -5.11
N THR A 166 -4.90 -0.17 -6.23
CA THR A 166 -4.07 0.54 -7.20
C THR A 166 -4.67 1.89 -7.57
N MET A 167 -3.89 2.97 -7.42
CA MET A 167 -4.25 4.31 -7.84
C MET A 167 -3.56 4.65 -9.16
N LEU A 168 -4.34 5.05 -10.15
CA LEU A 168 -3.87 5.47 -11.47
C LEU A 168 -4.22 6.94 -11.70
N VAL A 169 -3.40 7.63 -12.47
CA VAL A 169 -3.69 8.96 -13.04
C VAL A 169 -3.53 8.87 -14.56
N ASP A 170 -4.59 9.16 -15.29
CA ASP A 170 -4.69 8.96 -16.74
C ASP A 170 -4.21 7.57 -17.20
N GLY A 171 -4.57 6.51 -16.44
CA GLY A 171 -4.25 5.12 -16.72
C GLY A 171 -2.85 4.68 -16.29
N LYS A 172 -2.05 5.53 -15.66
CA LYS A 172 -0.68 5.23 -15.23
C LYS A 172 -0.59 5.16 -13.71
N LYS A 173 0.15 4.18 -13.18
CA LYS A 173 0.37 4.07 -11.73
C LYS A 173 1.02 5.33 -11.17
N PHE A 174 0.38 5.90 -10.15
CA PHE A 174 0.89 7.06 -9.46
C PHE A 174 1.72 6.61 -8.24
N PHE A 175 3.01 6.94 -8.20
CA PHE A 175 3.95 6.52 -7.14
C PHE A 175 3.79 5.04 -6.74
N GLY A 176 3.92 4.13 -7.70
CA GLY A 176 3.78 2.69 -7.45
C GLY A 176 2.34 2.18 -7.23
N GLY A 177 1.34 3.06 -7.26
CA GLY A 177 -0.07 2.73 -7.09
C GLY A 177 -0.66 3.06 -5.72
N GLY A 178 0.12 3.64 -4.81
CA GLY A 178 -0.36 4.07 -3.48
C GLY A 178 -1.37 5.22 -3.56
N SER A 179 -2.41 5.19 -2.71
CA SER A 179 -3.49 6.19 -2.74
C SER A 179 -3.15 7.49 -2.01
N LYS A 180 -2.40 7.45 -0.91
CA LYS A 180 -2.18 8.61 -0.03
C LYS A 180 -1.61 9.82 -0.77
N LEU A 181 -0.52 9.63 -1.50
CA LEU A 181 0.12 10.73 -2.22
C LEU A 181 -0.79 11.34 -3.29
N ALA A 182 -1.61 10.52 -3.96
CA ALA A 182 -2.58 11.01 -4.93
C ALA A 182 -3.69 11.83 -4.27
N VAL A 183 -4.30 11.28 -3.20
CA VAL A 183 -5.45 11.89 -2.50
C VAL A 183 -5.09 13.22 -1.83
N ASP A 184 -3.89 13.30 -1.27
CA ASP A 184 -3.44 14.49 -0.55
C ASP A 184 -2.83 15.58 -1.45
N ASN A 185 -2.47 15.26 -2.70
CA ASN A 185 -1.73 16.19 -3.54
C ASN A 185 -2.41 16.57 -4.86
N ILE A 186 -3.23 15.72 -5.50
CA ILE A 186 -3.89 16.08 -6.77
C ILE A 186 -4.94 17.16 -6.52
N PRO A 187 -4.87 18.33 -7.24
CA PRO A 187 -5.83 19.41 -7.07
C PRO A 187 -7.21 19.01 -7.62
N ALA A 188 -8.25 19.37 -6.89
CA ALA A 188 -9.63 19.08 -7.25
C ALA A 188 -10.04 19.65 -8.62
N ASN A 189 -9.57 20.84 -8.94
CA ASN A 189 -9.89 21.52 -10.20
C ASN A 189 -9.29 20.84 -11.44
N ALA A 190 -8.30 19.96 -11.27
CA ALA A 190 -7.69 19.20 -12.34
C ALA A 190 -8.49 17.93 -12.69
N ILE A 191 -9.40 17.48 -11.83
CA ILE A 191 -10.08 16.19 -11.96
C ILE A 191 -11.30 16.33 -12.87
N GLY A 192 -11.33 15.54 -13.94
CA GLY A 192 -12.49 15.41 -14.84
C GLY A 192 -13.43 14.30 -14.41
N ASN A 193 -12.93 13.08 -14.32
CA ASN A 193 -13.69 11.90 -13.92
C ASN A 193 -12.88 11.05 -12.94
N VAL A 194 -13.60 10.25 -12.14
CA VAL A 194 -13.00 9.16 -11.34
C VAL A 194 -13.57 7.86 -11.87
N GLU A 195 -12.70 6.96 -12.30
CA GLU A 195 -13.06 5.63 -12.79
C GLU A 195 -12.67 4.60 -11.74
N VAL A 196 -13.59 3.78 -11.30
CA VAL A 196 -13.36 2.63 -10.42
C VAL A 196 -13.44 1.37 -11.25
N ILE A 197 -12.36 0.61 -11.28
CA ILE A 197 -12.21 -0.60 -12.09
C ILE A 197 -12.18 -1.79 -11.15
N ASP A 198 -13.23 -2.60 -11.19
CA ASP A 198 -13.30 -3.86 -10.44
C ASP A 198 -12.61 -4.98 -11.22
N ASN A 199 -12.10 -5.99 -10.52
CA ASN A 199 -11.35 -7.11 -11.12
C ASN A 199 -10.21 -6.61 -12.03
N TYR A 200 -9.48 -5.61 -11.54
CA TYR A 200 -8.41 -4.98 -12.30
C TYR A 200 -7.31 -5.98 -12.63
N ASN A 201 -6.97 -6.08 -13.91
CA ASN A 201 -5.83 -6.84 -14.39
C ASN A 201 -4.93 -5.90 -15.21
N GLU A 202 -3.67 -5.83 -14.83
CA GLU A 202 -2.68 -4.98 -15.52
C GLU A 202 -2.46 -5.43 -16.98
N VAL A 203 -2.68 -6.72 -17.26
CA VAL A 203 -2.57 -7.31 -18.60
C VAL A 203 -3.97 -7.59 -19.15
N ALA A 204 -4.49 -6.68 -19.95
CA ALA A 204 -5.89 -6.70 -20.42
C ALA A 204 -6.30 -8.03 -21.09
N PHE A 205 -5.43 -8.67 -21.88
CA PHE A 205 -5.74 -9.92 -22.57
C PHE A 205 -5.62 -11.19 -21.69
N LEU A 206 -5.14 -11.04 -20.44
CA LEU A 206 -5.19 -12.10 -19.42
C LEU A 206 -6.48 -12.05 -18.60
N LYS A 207 -7.30 -11.01 -18.77
CA LYS A 207 -8.60 -10.89 -18.12
C LYS A 207 -9.48 -12.08 -18.50
N GLY A 208 -10.01 -12.77 -17.48
CA GLY A 208 -10.79 -14.01 -17.67
C GLY A 208 -9.95 -15.30 -17.77
N LEU A 209 -8.63 -15.20 -18.02
CA LEU A 209 -7.69 -16.32 -17.92
C LEU A 209 -7.11 -16.43 -16.52
N THR A 210 -6.91 -15.28 -15.85
CA THR A 210 -6.46 -15.21 -14.45
C THR A 210 -7.54 -14.52 -13.63
N ASP A 211 -7.87 -15.08 -12.47
CA ASP A 211 -8.79 -14.46 -11.54
C ASP A 211 -8.06 -13.31 -10.82
N SER A 212 -8.70 -12.15 -10.73
CA SER A 212 -8.19 -10.98 -10.00
C SER A 212 -9.32 -10.39 -9.15
N ASP A 213 -9.05 -10.21 -7.85
CA ASP A 213 -9.95 -9.52 -6.92
C ASP A 213 -9.50 -8.07 -6.68
N GLU A 214 -8.55 -7.57 -7.46
CA GLU A 214 -8.01 -6.22 -7.30
C GLU A 214 -8.98 -5.15 -7.77
N MET A 215 -9.00 -4.02 -7.06
CA MET A 215 -9.73 -2.83 -7.44
C MET A 215 -8.76 -1.69 -7.72
N ALA A 216 -8.85 -1.09 -8.91
CA ALA A 216 -8.10 0.10 -9.26
C ALA A 216 -9.01 1.33 -9.32
N MET A 217 -8.46 2.49 -8.95
CA MET A 217 -9.10 3.78 -9.15
C MET A 217 -8.24 4.63 -10.08
N ASN A 218 -8.82 5.06 -11.19
CA ASN A 218 -8.16 5.87 -12.19
C ASN A 218 -8.71 7.30 -12.16
N ILE A 219 -7.85 8.26 -11.89
CA ILE A 219 -8.18 9.69 -11.89
C ILE A 219 -7.93 10.24 -13.28
N LYS A 220 -9.01 10.54 -14.01
CA LYS A 220 -8.93 11.22 -15.30
C LYS A 220 -8.83 12.71 -15.10
N LEU A 221 -7.79 13.31 -15.65
CA LEU A 221 -7.63 14.77 -15.64
C LEU A 221 -8.48 15.42 -16.73
N LYS A 222 -8.89 16.67 -16.51
CA LYS A 222 -9.56 17.49 -17.54
C LYS A 222 -8.60 17.74 -18.71
N GLU A 223 -9.13 17.89 -19.92
CA GLU A 223 -8.31 18.09 -21.12
C GLU A 223 -7.42 19.35 -21.05
N ASP A 224 -7.95 20.46 -20.50
CA ASP A 224 -7.23 21.71 -20.28
C ASP A 224 -6.20 21.61 -19.13
N LYS A 225 -6.27 20.54 -18.32
CA LYS A 225 -5.38 20.26 -17.19
C LYS A 225 -4.41 19.11 -17.45
N LYS A 226 -4.29 18.65 -18.67
CA LYS A 226 -3.31 17.63 -19.07
C LYS A 226 -1.89 18.18 -19.30
N ARG A 227 -1.74 19.51 -19.35
CA ARG A 227 -0.43 20.19 -19.39
C ARG A 227 -0.42 21.32 -18.40
N PHE A 228 0.12 21.08 -17.23
CA PHE A 228 0.19 22.10 -16.19
C PHE A 228 1.24 21.77 -15.13
N VAL A 229 1.66 22.79 -14.42
CA VAL A 229 2.50 22.68 -13.23
C VAL A 229 1.65 23.16 -12.06
N PHE A 230 1.72 22.45 -10.97
CA PHE A 230 1.14 22.88 -9.72
C PHE A 230 1.97 22.38 -8.54
N GLY A 231 1.75 22.93 -7.39
CA GLY A 231 2.43 22.51 -6.19
C GLY A 231 2.27 23.53 -5.07
N ASP A 232 2.89 23.20 -3.98
CA ASP A 232 3.00 24.07 -2.81
C ASP A 232 4.44 24.02 -2.27
N VAL A 233 4.87 25.14 -1.75
CA VAL A 233 6.14 25.27 -1.02
C VAL A 233 5.82 25.91 0.32
N GLU A 234 6.30 25.30 1.39
CA GLU A 234 6.16 25.78 2.74
C GLU A 234 7.54 25.95 3.36
N ALA A 235 7.77 27.05 4.05
CA ALA A 235 8.95 27.26 4.87
C ALA A 235 8.55 27.92 6.19
N GLY A 236 9.01 27.37 7.29
CA GLY A 236 8.72 27.86 8.63
C GLY A 236 9.96 27.78 9.51
N LYS A 237 10.07 28.77 10.41
CA LYS A 237 11.07 28.80 11.48
C LYS A 237 10.36 29.10 12.80
N GLY A 238 10.60 28.29 13.81
CA GLY A 238 10.11 28.45 15.18
C GLY A 238 11.19 28.95 16.13
N ASN A 239 10.81 29.06 17.41
CA ASN A 239 11.74 29.27 18.51
C ASN A 239 12.66 28.04 18.66
N ASP A 240 13.74 28.15 19.42
CA ASP A 240 14.67 27.05 19.74
C ASP A 240 15.23 26.32 18.51
N ASN A 241 15.41 27.06 17.40
CA ASN A 241 15.91 26.55 16.13
C ASN A 241 15.02 25.50 15.46
N PHE A 242 13.74 25.40 15.79
CA PHE A 242 12.80 24.60 15.02
C PHE A 242 12.64 25.14 13.61
N TYR A 243 12.57 24.22 12.65
CA TYR A 243 12.35 24.56 11.24
C TYR A 243 11.55 23.48 10.53
N LYS A 244 10.86 23.93 9.49
CA LYS A 244 10.19 23.07 8.50
C LYS A 244 10.33 23.70 7.13
N THR A 245 10.69 22.89 6.13
CA THR A 245 10.64 23.26 4.73
C THR A 245 10.08 22.08 3.95
N SER A 246 9.04 22.33 3.17
CA SER A 246 8.47 21.32 2.28
C SER A 246 8.21 21.89 0.89
N ALA A 247 8.30 21.04 -0.13
CA ALA A 247 8.00 21.37 -1.50
C ALA A 247 7.32 20.18 -2.17
N ASN A 248 6.13 20.39 -2.72
CA ASN A 248 5.39 19.42 -3.50
C ASN A 248 5.18 20.03 -4.88
N LEU A 249 5.88 19.51 -5.88
CA LEU A 249 5.89 20.06 -7.24
C LEU A 249 5.45 18.97 -8.22
N PHE A 250 4.48 19.29 -9.07
CA PHE A 250 3.89 18.37 -10.02
C PHE A 250 3.86 18.98 -11.41
N TYR A 251 4.40 18.25 -12.36
CA TYR A 251 4.30 18.54 -13.79
C TYR A 251 3.56 17.41 -14.48
N TYR A 252 2.48 17.72 -15.16
CA TYR A 252 1.71 16.79 -15.98
C TYR A 252 1.70 17.22 -17.44
N SER A 253 1.87 16.24 -18.32
CA SER A 253 1.65 16.37 -19.74
C SER A 253 1.17 15.03 -20.32
N PRO A 254 0.58 14.99 -21.52
CA PRO A 254 0.11 13.75 -22.15
C PRO A 254 1.18 12.66 -22.29
N LYS A 255 2.44 13.05 -22.42
CA LYS A 255 3.56 12.11 -22.63
C LYS A 255 4.52 12.01 -21.45
N THR A 256 4.54 13.00 -20.56
CA THR A 256 5.55 13.04 -19.48
C THR A 256 4.93 13.63 -18.22
N ASN A 257 5.00 12.90 -17.13
CA ASN A 257 4.63 13.37 -15.80
C ASN A 257 5.86 13.31 -14.91
N VAL A 258 6.11 14.37 -14.15
CA VAL A 258 7.21 14.47 -13.19
C VAL A 258 6.63 15.00 -11.88
N ASN A 259 6.88 14.29 -10.80
CA ASN A 259 6.38 14.66 -9.48
C ASN A 259 7.55 14.66 -8.50
N PHE A 260 7.69 15.74 -7.76
CA PHE A 260 8.68 15.88 -6.70
C PHE A 260 7.98 16.19 -5.38
N ILE A 261 8.37 15.50 -4.32
CA ILE A 261 7.94 15.74 -2.94
C ILE A 261 9.18 15.81 -2.08
N GLY A 262 9.35 16.90 -1.35
CA GLY A 262 10.48 17.11 -0.45
C GLY A 262 10.01 17.65 0.89
N ASN A 263 10.66 17.22 1.98
CA ASN A 263 10.42 17.74 3.32
C ASN A 263 11.71 17.66 4.14
N ILE A 264 12.03 18.73 4.80
CA ILE A 264 13.14 18.79 5.76
C ILE A 264 12.59 19.50 7.00
N ASN A 265 12.65 18.82 8.14
CA ASN A 265 12.16 19.39 9.39
C ASN A 265 12.89 18.79 10.61
N ASN A 266 12.79 19.51 11.73
CA ASN A 266 13.21 19.00 13.04
C ASN A 266 12.09 19.07 14.09
N ILE A 267 10.83 19.07 13.63
CA ILE A 267 9.62 19.08 14.47
C ILE A 267 8.94 17.69 14.55
N GLY A 268 9.60 16.65 14.04
CA GLY A 268 9.10 15.27 14.07
C GLY A 268 8.00 14.95 13.06
N GLU A 269 7.73 15.83 12.08
CA GLU A 269 6.72 15.57 11.06
C GLU A 269 7.23 14.52 10.06
N LYS A 270 6.54 13.37 10.01
CA LYS A 270 6.84 12.30 9.06
C LYS A 270 6.10 12.49 7.75
N THR A 271 6.83 12.76 6.68
CA THR A 271 6.26 12.91 5.32
C THR A 271 5.89 11.56 4.69
N PHE A 272 6.58 10.50 5.10
CA PHE A 272 6.44 9.16 4.58
C PHE A 272 6.12 8.20 5.73
N THR A 273 5.02 7.47 5.61
CA THR A 273 4.51 6.57 6.65
C THR A 273 4.79 5.12 6.32
N PHE A 274 4.65 4.23 7.30
CA PHE A 274 4.71 2.78 7.10
C PHE A 274 3.75 2.29 6.01
N ARG A 275 2.55 2.87 5.93
CA ARG A 275 1.57 2.54 4.88
C ARG A 275 2.06 2.96 3.50
N ASP A 276 2.71 4.12 3.39
CA ASP A 276 3.31 4.55 2.13
C ASP A 276 4.40 3.57 1.69
N TYR A 277 5.27 3.16 2.63
CA TYR A 277 6.27 2.12 2.37
C TYR A 277 5.64 0.81 1.88
N LEU A 278 4.61 0.32 2.55
CA LEU A 278 3.87 -0.88 2.11
C LEU A 278 3.31 -0.73 0.70
N SER A 279 2.73 0.43 0.39
CA SER A 279 2.18 0.71 -0.94
C SER A 279 3.25 0.64 -2.04
N PHE A 280 4.45 1.13 -1.75
CA PHE A 280 5.60 1.05 -2.66
C PHE A 280 6.15 -0.37 -2.80
N SER A 281 6.05 -1.18 -1.75
CA SER A 281 6.58 -2.56 -1.71
C SER A 281 5.60 -3.61 -2.29
N GLY A 282 4.50 -3.19 -2.91
CA GLY A 282 3.50 -4.09 -3.50
C GLY A 282 2.18 -4.20 -2.73
N GLY A 283 2.00 -3.34 -1.72
CA GLY A 283 0.77 -3.24 -0.93
C GLY A 283 0.59 -4.35 0.10
N ILE A 284 -0.54 -4.30 0.80
CA ILE A 284 -0.90 -5.31 1.82
C ILE A 284 -0.99 -6.72 1.22
N ASN A 285 -1.35 -6.85 -0.04
CA ASN A 285 -1.43 -8.15 -0.72
C ASN A 285 -0.06 -8.82 -0.85
N ALA A 286 1.03 -8.06 -1.01
CA ALA A 286 2.38 -8.61 -0.99
C ALA A 286 2.74 -9.21 0.38
N VAL A 287 2.21 -8.64 1.47
CA VAL A 287 2.39 -9.16 2.83
C VAL A 287 1.69 -10.51 2.99
N PHE A 288 0.44 -10.62 2.54
CA PHE A 288 -0.36 -11.85 2.69
C PHE A 288 0.01 -12.94 1.67
N SER A 289 0.55 -12.59 0.52
CA SER A 289 1.01 -13.56 -0.48
C SER A 289 2.39 -14.17 -0.18
N GLY A 290 3.03 -13.77 0.92
CA GLY A 290 4.39 -14.20 1.26
C GLY A 290 5.50 -13.54 0.42
N ASN A 291 5.13 -12.65 -0.50
CA ASN A 291 6.08 -11.93 -1.37
C ASN A 291 6.66 -10.68 -0.71
N PHE A 292 6.23 -10.39 0.53
CA PHE A 292 6.74 -9.26 1.29
C PHE A 292 7.92 -9.71 2.17
N ASN A 293 9.09 -9.18 1.88
CA ASN A 293 10.28 -9.49 2.66
C ASN A 293 10.30 -8.68 3.96
N TRP A 294 9.98 -9.33 5.08
CA TRP A 294 10.09 -8.77 6.43
C TRP A 294 11.54 -8.72 6.94
N LYS A 295 12.49 -9.20 6.15
CA LYS A 295 13.90 -9.23 6.56
C LYS A 295 14.45 -7.81 6.69
N GLY A 296 14.92 -7.47 7.86
CA GLY A 296 15.61 -6.23 8.19
C GLY A 296 14.74 -5.22 8.94
N GLY A 297 15.34 -4.54 9.91
CA GLY A 297 14.73 -3.52 10.77
C GLY A 297 14.27 -2.23 10.09
N ASP A 298 13.92 -2.30 8.81
CA ASP A 298 13.53 -1.21 7.92
C ASP A 298 12.27 -0.45 8.39
N PHE A 299 11.49 -1.06 9.30
CA PHE A 299 10.19 -0.56 9.72
C PHE A 299 10.26 0.43 10.88
N SER A 300 11.28 0.34 11.71
CA SER A 300 11.37 1.15 12.93
C SER A 300 11.30 2.65 12.66
N GLN A 301 11.88 3.11 11.54
CA GLN A 301 11.86 4.51 11.14
C GLN A 301 10.46 5.03 10.76
N PHE A 302 9.52 4.13 10.41
CA PHE A 302 8.16 4.49 10.00
C PHE A 302 7.13 4.29 11.12
N MET A 303 7.51 3.60 12.19
CA MET A 303 6.65 3.43 13.37
C MET A 303 6.60 4.72 14.19
N GLU A 304 5.45 5.00 14.76
CA GLU A 304 5.32 6.05 15.76
C GLU A 304 5.99 5.58 17.05
N ASN A 305 6.84 6.42 17.62
CA ASN A 305 7.44 6.21 18.92
C ASN A 305 7.08 7.41 19.81
N ASN A 306 6.40 7.16 20.90
CA ASN A 306 5.95 8.21 21.83
C ASN A 306 7.08 8.71 22.76
N ASP A 307 8.22 8.00 22.80
CA ASP A 307 9.35 8.30 23.67
C ASP A 307 10.36 9.25 23.03
N VAL A 308 10.03 9.78 21.85
CA VAL A 308 10.92 10.65 21.07
C VAL A 308 11.01 12.04 21.71
N ILE A 309 12.24 12.45 22.05
CA ILE A 309 12.59 13.78 22.58
C ILE A 309 13.19 14.69 21.50
N SER A 310 13.75 14.13 20.44
CA SER A 310 14.26 14.89 19.31
C SER A 310 14.11 14.12 18.01
N SER A 311 13.80 14.81 16.91
CA SER A 311 13.68 14.19 15.60
C SER A 311 14.07 15.18 14.50
N LYS A 312 14.97 14.74 13.61
CA LYS A 312 15.35 15.45 12.39
C LYS A 312 15.00 14.57 11.21
N GLN A 313 14.24 15.11 10.27
CA GLN A 313 13.76 14.38 9.11
C GLN A 313 14.23 15.06 7.82
N LYS A 314 14.72 14.26 6.88
CA LYS A 314 15.01 14.68 5.49
C LYS A 314 14.35 13.67 4.57
N PHE A 315 13.46 14.13 3.72
CA PHE A 315 12.74 13.30 2.78
C PHE A 315 12.76 13.92 1.39
N GLY A 316 12.95 13.09 0.38
CA GLY A 316 12.81 13.47 -1.02
C GLY A 316 12.29 12.31 -1.83
N ALA A 317 11.29 12.56 -2.68
CA ALA A 317 10.76 11.59 -3.62
C ALA A 317 10.61 12.21 -5.00
N LEU A 318 11.06 11.52 -6.02
CA LEU A 318 10.92 11.89 -7.43
C LEU A 318 10.23 10.74 -8.16
N ASN A 319 9.17 11.04 -8.90
CA ASN A 319 8.51 10.09 -9.79
C ASN A 319 8.50 10.64 -11.21
N ILE A 320 8.80 9.79 -12.17
CA ILE A 320 8.78 10.13 -13.59
C ILE A 320 7.99 9.05 -14.33
N THR A 321 7.08 9.49 -15.20
CA THR A 321 6.39 8.61 -16.15
C THR A 321 6.47 9.24 -17.54
N LYS A 322 6.92 8.49 -18.54
CA LYS A 322 7.13 8.98 -19.91
C LYS A 322 6.67 7.95 -20.92
N VAL A 323 5.84 8.37 -21.85
CA VAL A 323 5.59 7.66 -23.11
C VAL A 323 6.76 7.94 -24.05
N ALA A 324 7.75 7.04 -24.06
CA ALA A 324 8.97 7.24 -24.84
C ALA A 324 8.70 7.08 -26.35
N THR A 325 7.88 6.09 -26.72
CA THR A 325 7.38 5.86 -28.08
C THR A 325 5.92 5.38 -28.01
N GLN A 326 5.28 5.17 -29.17
CA GLN A 326 3.94 4.56 -29.21
C GLN A 326 3.89 3.13 -28.64
N LYS A 327 5.06 2.48 -28.51
CA LYS A 327 5.18 1.08 -28.08
C LYS A 327 5.92 0.94 -26.74
N LEU A 328 6.54 2.01 -26.23
CA LEU A 328 7.40 1.96 -25.05
C LEU A 328 6.99 3.03 -24.03
N ASP A 329 6.53 2.57 -22.89
CA ASP A 329 6.32 3.36 -21.69
C ASP A 329 7.45 3.13 -20.70
N VAL A 330 7.95 4.22 -20.13
CA VAL A 330 9.00 4.21 -19.10
C VAL A 330 8.44 4.93 -17.88
N SER A 331 8.50 4.29 -16.73
CA SER A 331 8.15 4.93 -15.46
C SER A 331 9.11 4.51 -14.36
N GLY A 332 9.24 5.36 -13.36
CA GLY A 332 10.10 5.04 -12.24
C GLY A 332 9.98 6.08 -11.14
N TYR A 333 10.52 5.74 -9.99
CA TYR A 333 10.63 6.67 -8.88
C TYR A 333 11.91 6.42 -8.09
N ALA A 334 12.37 7.46 -7.42
CA ALA A 334 13.41 7.39 -6.43
C ALA A 334 12.91 8.03 -5.13
N ILE A 335 13.19 7.40 -4.00
CA ILE A 335 12.85 7.89 -2.67
C ILE A 335 14.12 7.87 -1.85
N PHE A 336 14.33 8.95 -1.13
CA PHE A 336 15.37 9.11 -0.14
C PHE A 336 14.73 9.55 1.18
N SER A 337 15.06 8.88 2.26
CA SER A 337 14.64 9.24 3.61
C SER A 337 15.81 9.10 4.56
N ASN A 338 16.11 10.18 5.29
CA ASN A 338 17.05 10.13 6.41
C ASN A 338 16.37 10.69 7.65
N SER A 339 16.38 9.93 8.74
CA SER A 339 15.83 10.34 10.02
C SER A 339 16.86 10.12 11.13
N ASN A 340 17.12 11.16 11.91
CA ASN A 340 17.86 11.05 13.16
C ASN A 340 16.88 11.30 14.31
N THR A 341 16.78 10.35 15.24
CA THR A 341 15.77 10.35 16.30
C THR A 341 16.44 10.03 17.63
N GLY A 342 16.29 10.93 18.59
CA GLY A 342 16.66 10.69 19.99
C GLY A 342 15.42 10.33 20.80
N SER A 343 15.49 9.26 21.59
CA SER A 343 14.45 8.86 22.53
C SER A 343 15.00 8.69 23.94
N PHE A 344 14.14 8.88 24.92
CA PHE A 344 14.48 8.77 26.32
C PHE A 344 13.31 8.14 27.08
N VAL A 345 13.60 7.07 27.82
CA VAL A 345 12.61 6.34 28.61
C VAL A 345 13.16 6.16 30.02
N GLU A 346 12.36 6.49 31.00
CA GLU A 346 12.65 6.26 32.40
C GLU A 346 11.55 5.36 32.99
N ASN A 347 11.95 4.24 33.60
CA ASN A 347 11.07 3.28 34.23
C ASN A 347 11.46 3.10 35.71
N LEU A 348 10.47 3.07 36.57
CA LEU A 348 10.63 2.65 37.96
C LEU A 348 9.96 1.28 38.12
N ASN A 349 10.77 0.27 38.35
CA ASN A 349 10.32 -1.10 38.56
C ASN A 349 10.36 -1.42 40.06
N GLU A 350 9.19 -1.63 40.66
CA GLU A 350 9.07 -2.00 42.04
C GLU A 350 8.91 -3.52 42.16
N TYR A 351 9.92 -4.17 42.71
CA TYR A 351 9.91 -5.59 43.05
C TYR A 351 9.62 -5.77 44.55
N THR A 352 9.29 -6.96 44.94
CA THR A 352 8.96 -7.27 46.36
C THR A 352 10.12 -6.99 47.34
N THR A 353 11.37 -7.06 46.87
CA THR A 353 12.59 -6.98 47.68
C THR A 353 13.48 -5.81 47.35
N PHE A 354 13.31 -5.16 46.18
CA PHE A 354 14.12 -4.02 45.74
C PHE A 354 13.37 -3.16 44.71
N THR A 355 13.88 -1.97 44.48
CA THR A 355 13.41 -1.06 43.42
C THR A 355 14.52 -0.85 42.42
N GLU A 356 14.20 -0.92 41.15
CA GLU A 356 15.10 -0.60 40.06
C GLU A 356 14.62 0.67 39.32
N GLN A 357 15.48 1.66 39.26
CA GLN A 357 15.30 2.80 38.35
C GLN A 357 16.09 2.55 37.10
N ARG A 358 15.41 2.47 35.96
CA ARG A 358 16.01 2.20 34.65
C ARG A 358 15.83 3.38 33.73
N THR A 359 16.94 3.90 33.21
CA THR A 359 16.96 4.98 32.25
C THR A 359 17.53 4.44 30.93
N ASN A 360 16.83 4.67 29.84
CA ASN A 360 17.24 4.24 28.51
C ASN A 360 17.26 5.43 27.55
N ALA A 361 18.45 5.77 27.09
CA ALA A 361 18.69 6.82 26.09
C ALA A 361 19.12 6.18 24.77
N THR A 362 18.36 6.45 23.70
CA THR A 362 18.65 5.87 22.39
C THR A 362 18.76 6.97 21.34
N ASN A 363 19.79 6.89 20.52
CA ASN A 363 19.94 7.70 19.32
C ASN A 363 19.95 6.78 18.08
N THR A 364 19.05 7.03 17.15
CA THR A 364 18.90 6.21 15.94
C THR A 364 19.05 7.09 14.71
N ASP A 365 19.99 6.75 13.83
CA ASP A 365 20.12 7.33 12.49
C ASP A 365 19.70 6.30 11.44
N ASN A 366 18.68 6.63 10.66
CA ASN A 366 18.14 5.78 9.62
C ASN A 366 18.27 6.44 8.26
N LEU A 367 18.92 5.77 7.33
CA LEU A 367 18.98 6.15 5.92
C LEU A 367 18.28 5.08 5.09
N LEU A 368 17.34 5.50 4.24
CA LEU A 368 16.67 4.65 3.26
C LEU A 368 16.73 5.28 1.88
N GLY A 369 17.23 4.52 0.91
CA GLY A 369 17.13 4.82 -0.51
C GLY A 369 16.33 3.75 -1.22
N ILE A 370 15.34 4.13 -2.03
CA ILE A 370 14.57 3.23 -2.88
C ILE A 370 14.58 3.78 -4.30
N GLY A 371 14.94 2.95 -5.28
CA GLY A 371 14.80 3.20 -6.70
C GLY A 371 13.92 2.17 -7.35
N ASN A 372 13.03 2.58 -8.22
CA ASN A 372 12.20 1.69 -9.03
C ASN A 372 12.19 2.16 -10.47
N LEU A 373 12.39 1.24 -11.42
CA LEU A 373 12.29 1.47 -12.84
C LEU A 373 11.35 0.43 -13.44
N ASN A 374 10.37 0.88 -14.20
CA ASN A 374 9.43 0.03 -14.92
C ASN A 374 9.46 0.41 -16.41
N LEU A 375 9.71 -0.58 -17.23
CA LEU A 375 9.70 -0.50 -18.70
C LEU A 375 8.56 -1.38 -19.19
N GLU A 376 7.64 -0.81 -19.95
CA GLU A 376 6.56 -1.55 -20.59
C GLU A 376 6.66 -1.38 -22.10
N TYR A 377 6.90 -2.49 -22.81
CA TYR A 377 7.01 -2.54 -24.26
C TYR A 377 5.88 -3.37 -24.87
N LYS A 378 5.10 -2.73 -25.74
CA LYS A 378 3.96 -3.31 -26.47
C LYS A 378 4.25 -3.24 -27.97
N PRO A 379 4.93 -4.25 -28.56
CA PRO A 379 5.20 -4.26 -30.00
C PRO A 379 3.91 -4.23 -30.84
N ASN A 380 2.85 -4.87 -30.33
CA ASN A 380 1.49 -4.91 -30.90
C ASN A 380 0.45 -5.14 -29.78
N SER A 381 -0.84 -5.21 -30.13
CA SER A 381 -1.94 -5.38 -29.17
C SER A 381 -2.00 -6.77 -28.53
N LEU A 382 -1.28 -7.76 -29.05
CA LEU A 382 -1.28 -9.17 -28.62
C LEU A 382 0.02 -9.55 -27.88
N GLU A 383 0.96 -8.64 -27.76
CA GLU A 383 2.25 -8.91 -27.11
C GLU A 383 2.66 -7.79 -26.19
N ARG A 384 3.11 -8.16 -25.00
CA ARG A 384 3.53 -7.23 -23.94
C ARG A 384 4.76 -7.76 -23.22
N TRP A 385 5.73 -6.88 -23.03
CA TRP A 385 6.92 -7.07 -22.19
C TRP A 385 6.90 -6.07 -21.06
N VAL A 386 7.18 -6.51 -19.86
CA VAL A 386 7.37 -5.64 -18.72
C VAL A 386 8.67 -6.01 -18.01
N ALA A 387 9.50 -5.02 -17.75
CA ALA A 387 10.68 -5.19 -16.92
C ALA A 387 10.58 -4.22 -15.75
N ARG A 388 10.61 -4.73 -14.52
CA ARG A 388 10.59 -3.95 -13.29
C ARG A 388 11.87 -4.20 -12.50
N THR A 389 12.58 -3.14 -12.22
CA THR A 389 13.80 -3.18 -11.39
C THR A 389 13.53 -2.38 -10.14
N GLN A 390 13.74 -2.97 -8.98
CA GLN A 390 13.71 -2.30 -7.69
C GLN A 390 15.07 -2.45 -7.01
N VAL A 391 15.59 -1.35 -6.50
CA VAL A 391 16.80 -1.32 -5.68
C VAL A 391 16.45 -0.63 -4.37
N LYS A 392 16.83 -1.23 -3.26
CA LYS A 392 16.70 -0.65 -1.93
C LYS A 392 18.03 -0.71 -1.19
N ARG A 393 18.40 0.38 -0.54
CA ARG A 393 19.54 0.47 0.36
C ARG A 393 19.10 1.05 1.68
N THR A 394 19.44 0.36 2.77
CA THR A 394 19.17 0.79 4.14
C THR A 394 20.48 0.84 4.92
N ASN A 395 20.69 1.94 5.66
CA ASN A 395 21.66 2.01 6.73
C ASN A 395 20.93 2.43 7.99
N ASN A 396 21.15 1.71 9.07
CA ASN A 396 20.60 2.01 10.39
C ASN A 396 21.73 1.93 11.40
N THR A 397 21.95 3.02 12.12
CA THR A 397 22.87 3.07 13.28
C THR A 397 22.01 3.36 14.51
N ASN A 398 22.17 2.54 15.53
CA ASN A 398 21.42 2.67 16.79
C ASN A 398 22.39 2.59 17.96
N ASN A 399 22.56 3.71 18.64
CA ASN A 399 23.38 3.84 19.85
C ASN A 399 22.44 3.92 21.04
N ASN A 400 22.57 3.00 21.97
CA ASN A 400 21.72 2.87 23.13
C ASN A 400 22.54 2.79 24.41
N SER A 401 22.21 3.61 25.39
CA SER A 401 22.76 3.58 26.73
C SER A 401 21.66 3.28 27.72
N LEU A 402 21.76 2.13 28.37
CA LEU A 402 20.85 1.68 29.42
C LEU A 402 21.57 1.80 30.78
N LEU A 403 21.03 2.63 31.65
CA LEU A 403 21.45 2.77 33.04
C LEU A 403 20.41 2.10 33.95
N SER A 404 20.84 1.14 34.76
CA SER A 404 20.03 0.49 35.78
C SER A 404 20.61 0.80 37.16
N LEU A 405 19.79 1.35 38.06
CA LEU A 405 20.12 1.67 39.42
C LEU A 405 19.29 0.78 40.37
N VAL A 406 19.99 -0.12 41.08
CA VAL A 406 19.38 -1.07 42.03
C VAL A 406 20.07 -0.95 43.38
N ASN A 407 19.35 -0.55 44.41
CA ASN A 407 19.87 -0.44 45.80
C ASN A 407 21.15 0.43 45.90
N GLY A 408 21.28 1.46 45.07
CA GLY A 408 22.44 2.34 45.02
C GLY A 408 23.59 1.82 44.14
N ASN A 409 23.51 0.61 43.61
CA ASN A 409 24.46 0.09 42.62
C ASN A 409 24.01 0.44 41.21
N THR A 410 24.93 0.92 40.41
CA THR A 410 24.70 1.34 39.03
C THR A 410 25.29 0.32 38.08
N ASN A 411 24.50 -0.15 37.13
CA ASN A 411 24.96 -0.93 35.98
C ASN A 411 24.62 -0.19 34.69
N THR A 412 25.60 -0.13 33.79
CA THR A 412 25.46 0.48 32.48
C THR A 412 25.65 -0.56 31.40
N ILE A 413 24.76 -0.58 30.42
CA ILE A 413 24.87 -1.39 29.22
C ILE A 413 24.82 -0.45 28.03
N ASP A 414 25.95 -0.22 27.40
CA ASP A 414 26.05 0.53 26.16
C ASP A 414 26.02 -0.43 24.98
N THR A 415 25.24 -0.09 23.97
CA THR A 415 25.09 -0.93 22.77
C THR A 415 25.11 -0.07 21.52
N ASP A 416 26.03 -0.36 20.63
CA ASP A 416 26.11 0.22 19.29
C ASP A 416 25.74 -0.85 18.27
N ARG A 417 24.75 -0.56 17.42
CA ARG A 417 24.27 -1.48 16.40
C ARG A 417 24.26 -0.80 15.05
N ASP A 418 24.89 -1.44 14.09
CA ASP A 418 24.85 -1.02 12.70
C ASP A 418 24.20 -2.09 11.83
N LEU A 419 23.32 -1.64 10.95
CA LEU A 419 22.70 -2.46 9.91
C LEU A 419 22.93 -1.79 8.56
N THR A 420 23.52 -2.52 7.65
CA THR A 420 23.57 -2.14 6.24
C THR A 420 22.91 -3.23 5.42
N ALA A 421 21.86 -2.88 4.67
CA ALA A 421 21.14 -3.82 3.83
C ALA A 421 21.01 -3.30 2.39
N THR A 422 21.13 -4.22 1.44
CA THR A 422 20.91 -3.97 0.00
C THR A 422 19.96 -5.02 -0.54
N TYR A 423 18.91 -4.56 -1.19
CA TYR A 423 17.93 -5.42 -1.85
C TYR A 423 17.80 -5.00 -3.30
N ILE A 424 17.85 -5.98 -4.21
CA ILE A 424 17.61 -5.79 -5.64
C ILE A 424 16.57 -6.81 -6.06
N ASN A 425 15.53 -6.36 -6.72
CA ASN A 425 14.56 -7.23 -7.35
C ASN A 425 14.45 -6.87 -8.84
N GLN A 426 14.59 -7.87 -9.69
CA GLN A 426 14.39 -7.77 -11.12
C GLN A 426 13.25 -8.70 -11.51
N ASN A 427 12.14 -8.13 -11.99
CA ASN A 427 11.02 -8.88 -12.55
C ASN A 427 10.94 -8.63 -14.05
N ILE A 428 10.83 -9.69 -14.83
CA ILE A 428 10.63 -9.63 -16.29
C ILE A 428 9.41 -10.47 -16.61
N GLU A 429 8.44 -9.87 -17.26
CA GLU A 429 7.22 -10.53 -17.72
C GLU A 429 7.12 -10.42 -19.25
N TRP A 430 6.80 -11.52 -19.86
CA TRP A 430 6.44 -11.59 -21.28
C TRP A 430 5.11 -12.31 -21.43
N HIS A 431 4.19 -11.69 -22.16
CA HIS A 431 2.89 -12.25 -22.49
C HIS A 431 2.63 -12.08 -23.98
N LYS A 432 2.18 -13.16 -24.62
CA LYS A 432 1.87 -13.15 -26.05
C LYS A 432 0.67 -14.02 -26.35
N ARG A 433 -0.35 -13.43 -26.93
CA ARG A 433 -1.44 -14.15 -27.57
C ARG A 433 -1.06 -14.46 -29.00
N GLN A 434 -0.73 -15.71 -29.27
CA GLN A 434 -0.31 -16.16 -30.61
C GLN A 434 -1.48 -16.22 -31.59
N ASN A 435 -2.65 -16.67 -31.10
CA ASN A 435 -3.92 -16.71 -31.82
C ASN A 435 -5.07 -16.81 -30.81
N GLU A 436 -6.30 -17.04 -31.28
CA GLU A 436 -7.48 -17.17 -30.41
C GLU A 436 -7.40 -18.32 -29.39
N LYS A 437 -6.62 -19.36 -29.70
CA LYS A 437 -6.53 -20.58 -28.87
C LYS A 437 -5.27 -20.66 -28.02
N HIS A 438 -4.20 -19.95 -28.36
CA HIS A 438 -2.91 -20.13 -27.71
C HIS A 438 -2.37 -18.80 -27.18
N THR A 439 -2.16 -18.76 -25.86
CA THR A 439 -1.52 -17.66 -25.16
C THR A 439 -0.31 -18.18 -24.40
N PHE A 440 0.79 -17.45 -24.43
CA PHE A 440 2.02 -17.74 -23.71
C PHE A 440 2.30 -16.67 -22.67
N SER A 441 2.85 -17.07 -21.56
CA SER A 441 3.27 -16.17 -20.48
C SER A 441 4.59 -16.67 -19.91
N SER A 442 5.56 -15.79 -19.77
CA SER A 442 6.79 -16.05 -19.04
C SER A 442 6.96 -14.99 -17.98
N VAL A 443 7.24 -15.42 -16.76
CA VAL A 443 7.56 -14.54 -15.63
C VAL A 443 8.87 -15.00 -15.04
N ILE A 444 9.83 -14.10 -14.97
CA ILE A 444 11.13 -14.33 -14.34
C ILE A 444 11.29 -13.29 -13.24
N ASN A 445 11.57 -13.77 -12.05
CA ASN A 445 11.86 -12.92 -10.90
C ASN A 445 13.23 -13.33 -10.33
N TYR A 446 14.09 -12.33 -10.13
CA TYR A 446 15.36 -12.50 -9.46
C TYR A 446 15.45 -11.52 -8.29
N THR A 447 15.77 -12.04 -7.13
CA THR A 447 15.97 -11.24 -5.92
C THR A 447 17.37 -11.47 -5.39
N PHE A 448 18.06 -10.38 -5.08
CA PHE A 448 19.29 -10.33 -4.31
C PHE A 448 19.03 -9.57 -3.02
N ASP A 449 19.32 -10.19 -1.88
CA ASP A 449 19.22 -9.58 -0.56
C ASP A 449 20.54 -9.79 0.18
N LYS A 450 21.16 -8.69 0.64
CA LYS A 450 22.37 -8.73 1.45
C LYS A 450 22.19 -7.86 2.67
N SER A 451 22.47 -8.40 3.85
CA SER A 451 22.39 -7.70 5.12
C SER A 451 23.64 -7.97 5.94
N ASN A 452 24.29 -6.88 6.36
CA ASN A 452 25.40 -6.93 7.31
C ASN A 452 24.95 -6.23 8.59
N LYS A 453 25.02 -6.94 9.71
CA LYS A 453 24.67 -6.44 11.03
C LYS A 453 25.86 -6.58 11.95
N THR A 454 26.17 -5.51 12.65
CA THR A 454 27.15 -5.52 13.75
C THR A 454 26.45 -5.03 15.01
N ALA A 455 26.84 -5.59 16.15
CA ALA A 455 26.47 -5.07 17.45
C ALA A 455 27.69 -5.13 18.36
N PHE A 456 27.96 -4.02 19.02
CA PHE A 456 28.97 -3.91 20.05
C PHE A 456 28.26 -3.64 21.38
N TRP A 457 28.61 -4.38 22.40
CA TRP A 457 28.09 -4.25 23.76
C TRP A 457 29.24 -3.96 24.72
N GLU A 458 29.05 -3.01 25.61
CA GLU A 458 29.93 -2.77 26.73
C GLU A 458 29.14 -2.72 28.03
N THR A 459 29.53 -3.52 29.02
CA THR A 459 28.89 -3.57 30.34
C THR A 459 29.90 -4.00 31.39
N GLN A 460 29.68 -3.56 32.63
CA GLN A 460 30.49 -3.99 33.78
C GLN A 460 29.96 -5.27 34.42
N ASP A 461 28.68 -5.51 34.38
CA ASP A 461 28.09 -6.71 34.97
C ASP A 461 28.12 -7.89 34.00
N ALA A 462 28.40 -9.07 34.54
CA ALA A 462 28.33 -10.31 33.80
C ALA A 462 26.89 -10.62 33.38
N ILE A 463 26.58 -10.32 32.12
CA ILE A 463 25.32 -10.69 31.47
C ILE A 463 25.52 -11.97 30.66
N LEU A 464 24.46 -12.77 30.51
CA LEU A 464 24.48 -14.01 29.74
C LEU A 464 25.44 -15.09 30.26
N GLN A 465 25.69 -15.11 31.60
CA GLN A 465 26.54 -16.12 32.26
C GLN A 465 26.08 -17.53 31.88
N GLY A 466 27.05 -18.36 31.49
CA GLY A 466 26.81 -19.74 31.08
C GLY A 466 26.10 -19.91 29.73
N LEU A 467 25.74 -18.82 29.02
CA LEU A 467 25.17 -18.86 27.68
C LEU A 467 26.22 -18.60 26.59
N ILE A 468 27.18 -17.71 26.87
CA ILE A 468 28.30 -17.43 25.97
C ILE A 468 29.62 -17.54 26.76
N PRO A 469 30.74 -17.90 26.11
CA PRO A 469 32.03 -18.17 26.77
C PRO A 469 32.83 -16.87 27.02
N VAL A 470 32.27 -15.93 27.78
CA VAL A 470 32.96 -14.69 28.16
C VAL A 470 34.00 -14.93 29.22
N ASP A 471 35.12 -14.20 29.13
CA ASP A 471 36.05 -14.06 30.22
C ASP A 471 35.55 -12.99 31.20
N GLU A 472 35.03 -13.43 32.33
CA GLU A 472 34.43 -12.57 33.38
C GLU A 472 35.48 -11.89 34.25
N THR A 473 36.78 -12.12 34.03
CA THR A 473 37.86 -11.51 34.80
C THR A 473 38.20 -10.10 34.33
N GLN A 474 37.61 -9.65 33.24
CA GLN A 474 37.82 -8.33 32.64
C GLN A 474 37.02 -7.26 33.41
N ASP A 475 37.54 -6.03 33.47
CA ASP A 475 36.87 -4.89 34.09
C ASP A 475 35.58 -4.50 33.35
N PHE A 476 35.57 -4.70 32.02
CA PHE A 476 34.44 -4.52 31.15
C PHE A 476 34.26 -5.72 30.23
N LEU A 477 33.03 -6.18 30.09
CA LEU A 477 32.66 -7.14 29.05
C LEU A 477 32.34 -6.39 27.77
N ARG A 478 33.25 -6.47 26.79
CA ARG A 478 33.13 -5.87 25.46
C ARG A 478 32.88 -6.95 24.44
N ILE A 479 31.66 -7.05 23.93
CA ILE A 479 31.24 -8.13 23.03
C ILE A 479 30.94 -7.58 21.66
N ASN A 480 31.64 -8.10 20.64
CA ASN A 480 31.31 -7.87 19.24
C ASN A 480 30.48 -9.02 18.70
N GLN A 481 29.44 -8.67 17.96
CA GLN A 481 28.60 -9.61 17.23
C GLN A 481 28.54 -9.21 15.76
N LEU A 482 28.83 -10.13 14.87
CA LEU A 482 28.73 -9.97 13.43
C LEU A 482 27.72 -10.97 12.88
N LYS A 483 26.78 -10.48 12.09
CA LYS A 483 25.82 -11.32 11.36
C LYS A 483 25.69 -10.85 9.93
N ASN A 484 26.14 -11.67 8.98
CA ASN A 484 26.02 -11.41 7.56
C ASN A 484 25.08 -12.43 6.93
N THR A 485 24.18 -11.94 6.10
CA THR A 485 23.30 -12.78 5.27
C THR A 485 23.39 -12.31 3.82
N GLN A 486 23.45 -13.25 2.89
CA GLN A 486 23.35 -12.97 1.46
C GLN A 486 22.44 -14.01 0.82
N GLU A 487 21.42 -13.57 0.11
CA GLU A 487 20.42 -14.43 -0.54
C GLU A 487 20.33 -14.09 -2.03
N HIS A 488 20.35 -15.12 -2.85
CA HIS A 488 20.01 -15.07 -4.26
C HIS A 488 18.78 -15.97 -4.48
N ASN A 489 17.70 -15.39 -4.95
CA ASN A 489 16.48 -16.13 -5.24
C ASN A 489 16.09 -15.88 -6.70
N PHE A 490 15.96 -16.96 -7.45
CA PHE A 490 15.49 -16.96 -8.84
C PHE A 490 14.21 -17.79 -8.93
N ASP A 491 13.17 -17.20 -9.55
CA ASP A 491 11.90 -17.88 -9.85
C ASP A 491 11.53 -17.60 -11.30
N GLY A 492 11.61 -18.62 -12.14
CA GLY A 492 11.27 -18.55 -13.54
C GLY A 492 10.12 -19.49 -13.87
N VAL A 493 9.04 -18.95 -14.43
CA VAL A 493 7.84 -19.73 -14.79
C VAL A 493 7.43 -19.39 -16.21
N PHE A 494 7.27 -20.42 -17.01
CA PHE A 494 6.68 -20.35 -18.35
C PHE A 494 5.33 -21.08 -18.35
N LYS A 495 4.29 -20.41 -18.87
CA LYS A 495 2.93 -20.97 -18.99
C LYS A 495 2.44 -20.91 -20.42
N HIS A 496 1.85 -21.99 -20.89
CA HIS A 496 1.10 -22.05 -22.11
C HIS A 496 -0.38 -22.27 -21.78
N PHE A 497 -1.23 -21.38 -22.22
CA PHE A 497 -2.67 -21.44 -22.10
C PHE A 497 -3.24 -21.89 -23.45
N TRP A 498 -3.94 -23.02 -23.46
CA TRP A 498 -4.64 -23.54 -24.62
C TRP A 498 -6.15 -23.50 -24.40
N GLU A 499 -6.81 -22.62 -25.11
CA GLU A 499 -8.25 -22.50 -25.16
C GLU A 499 -8.80 -23.47 -26.21
N ILE A 500 -9.18 -24.68 -25.79
CA ILE A 500 -9.70 -25.73 -26.67
C ILE A 500 -11.03 -25.26 -27.26
N ASN A 501 -11.90 -24.73 -26.39
CA ASN A 501 -13.15 -24.03 -26.70
C ASN A 501 -13.61 -23.19 -25.52
N ASN A 502 -14.73 -22.46 -25.64
CA ASN A 502 -15.23 -21.52 -24.60
C ASN A 502 -15.49 -22.16 -23.22
N SER A 503 -15.58 -23.48 -23.16
CA SER A 503 -15.85 -24.22 -21.90
C SER A 503 -14.67 -25.05 -21.43
N ASN A 504 -13.62 -25.23 -22.23
CA ASN A 504 -12.52 -26.14 -21.97
C ASN A 504 -11.17 -25.48 -22.22
N HIS A 505 -10.35 -25.39 -21.19
CA HIS A 505 -9.04 -24.77 -21.23
C HIS A 505 -8.00 -25.72 -20.61
N MET A 506 -6.83 -25.78 -21.22
CA MET A 506 -5.67 -26.51 -20.69
C MET A 506 -4.53 -25.53 -20.41
N TYR A 507 -3.85 -25.72 -19.30
CA TYR A 507 -2.68 -24.93 -18.92
C TYR A 507 -1.49 -25.86 -18.73
N THR A 508 -0.39 -25.55 -19.39
CA THR A 508 0.89 -26.22 -19.17
C THR A 508 1.84 -25.24 -18.51
N THR A 509 2.51 -25.65 -17.45
CA THR A 509 3.46 -24.82 -16.71
C THR A 509 4.79 -25.55 -16.64
N VAL A 510 5.87 -24.82 -16.89
CA VAL A 510 7.25 -25.24 -16.60
C VAL A 510 7.89 -24.15 -15.78
N GLY A 511 8.54 -24.51 -14.70
CA GLY A 511 9.21 -23.51 -13.88
C GLY A 511 10.40 -24.05 -13.14
N ASN A 512 11.25 -23.14 -12.72
CA ASN A 512 12.40 -23.40 -11.86
C ASN A 512 12.49 -22.34 -10.78
N LYS A 513 12.65 -22.77 -9.53
CA LYS A 513 12.97 -21.94 -8.38
C LYS A 513 14.34 -22.33 -7.86
N PHE A 514 15.21 -21.36 -7.73
CA PHE A 514 16.54 -21.55 -7.18
C PHE A 514 16.78 -20.55 -6.07
N LEU A 515 17.17 -21.05 -4.89
CA LEU A 515 17.55 -20.27 -3.73
C LEU A 515 18.99 -20.62 -3.36
N SER A 516 19.81 -19.61 -3.13
CA SER A 516 21.13 -19.74 -2.52
C SER A 516 21.24 -18.73 -1.39
N GLU A 517 21.53 -19.19 -0.19
CA GLU A 517 21.67 -18.36 1.01
C GLU A 517 23.00 -18.63 1.69
N ASP A 518 23.76 -17.57 1.92
CA ASP A 518 24.96 -17.55 2.75
C ASP A 518 24.59 -16.91 4.08
N PHE A 519 24.91 -17.58 5.17
CA PHE A 519 24.68 -17.11 6.53
C PHE A 519 25.96 -17.24 7.34
N PHE A 520 26.49 -16.11 7.79
CA PHE A 520 27.72 -16.02 8.57
C PHE A 520 27.46 -15.28 9.89
N THR A 521 27.91 -15.85 10.99
CA THR A 521 27.96 -15.18 12.30
C THR A 521 29.34 -15.38 12.92
N ASP A 522 29.85 -14.32 13.55
CA ASP A 522 31.09 -14.33 14.31
C ASP A 522 30.89 -13.45 15.56
N ASP A 523 31.02 -14.07 16.72
CA ASP A 523 30.88 -13.41 18.01
C ASP A 523 32.23 -13.50 18.76
N SER A 524 32.62 -12.40 19.41
CA SER A 524 33.88 -12.31 20.12
C SER A 524 33.82 -11.32 21.26
N GLN A 525 34.71 -11.50 22.23
CA GLN A 525 34.99 -10.55 23.31
C GLN A 525 36.31 -9.84 23.05
N ILE A 526 36.33 -8.53 23.24
CA ILE A 526 37.56 -7.73 23.27
C ILE A 526 38.03 -7.64 24.73
N LEU A 527 39.23 -8.16 25.00
CA LEU A 527 39.78 -8.16 26.35
C LEU A 527 40.45 -6.80 26.66
N ASP A 528 40.76 -6.54 27.93
CA ASP A 528 41.31 -5.26 28.38
C ASP A 528 42.69 -4.95 27.76
N ASP A 529 43.43 -5.99 27.34
CA ASP A 529 44.68 -5.88 26.61
C ASP A 529 44.50 -5.70 25.09
N ASN A 530 43.25 -5.53 24.62
CA ASN A 530 42.82 -5.48 23.23
C ASN A 530 43.02 -6.78 22.42
N SER A 531 43.31 -7.89 23.07
CA SER A 531 43.26 -9.20 22.41
C SER A 531 41.81 -9.65 22.21
N ILE A 532 41.58 -10.60 21.30
CA ILE A 532 40.25 -11.07 20.92
C ILE A 532 40.07 -12.50 21.42
N ASN A 533 39.08 -12.70 22.27
CA ASN A 533 38.53 -14.01 22.63
C ASN A 533 37.42 -14.36 21.64
N ASN A 534 37.71 -15.20 20.63
CA ASN A 534 36.76 -15.58 19.59
C ASN A 534 35.91 -16.76 20.05
N PHE A 535 34.58 -16.58 20.07
CA PHE A 535 33.65 -17.60 20.51
C PHE A 535 33.40 -18.69 19.47
N GLY A 536 33.78 -18.47 18.20
CA GLY A 536 33.67 -19.46 17.13
C GLY A 536 34.49 -20.73 17.43
N ILE A 537 35.61 -20.61 18.15
CA ILE A 537 36.40 -21.75 18.61
C ILE A 537 35.57 -22.66 19.59
N GLY A 538 34.63 -22.05 20.32
CA GLY A 538 33.68 -22.73 21.22
C GLY A 538 32.40 -23.21 20.54
N GLY A 539 32.28 -23.06 19.22
CA GLY A 539 31.10 -23.50 18.46
C GLY A 539 29.97 -22.48 18.37
N PHE A 540 30.20 -21.21 18.70
CA PHE A 540 29.19 -20.12 18.62
C PHE A 540 29.16 -19.39 17.29
N GLY A 541 30.06 -19.69 16.34
CA GLY A 541 30.06 -19.15 14.99
C GLY A 541 29.27 -20.02 14.01
N ASN A 542 28.75 -19.40 12.95
CA ASN A 542 28.13 -20.08 11.83
C ASN A 542 28.75 -19.62 10.51
N ASP A 543 29.01 -20.56 9.61
CA ASP A 543 29.36 -20.30 8.22
C ASP A 543 28.63 -21.32 7.37
N LEU A 544 27.39 -20.96 6.99
CA LEU A 544 26.43 -21.85 6.33
C LEU A 544 26.19 -21.39 4.90
N ASN A 545 26.26 -22.32 3.96
CA ASN A 545 25.80 -22.12 2.59
C ASN A 545 24.67 -23.11 2.32
N PHE A 546 23.47 -22.58 2.06
CA PHE A 546 22.29 -23.37 1.70
C PHE A 546 21.93 -23.12 0.25
N LYS A 547 21.65 -24.19 -0.49
CA LYS A 547 21.12 -24.12 -1.86
C LYS A 547 19.92 -25.02 -2.00
N LEU A 548 18.90 -24.53 -2.69
CA LEU A 548 17.69 -25.27 -3.04
C LEU A 548 17.38 -25.01 -4.52
N ASN A 549 17.10 -26.08 -5.26
CA ASN A 549 16.56 -26.00 -6.61
C ASN A 549 15.29 -26.83 -6.71
N ASP A 550 14.24 -26.24 -7.27
CA ASP A 550 12.94 -26.88 -7.54
C ASP A 550 12.61 -26.69 -9.02
N LEU A 551 12.79 -27.75 -9.80
CA LEU A 551 12.36 -27.81 -11.19
C LEU A 551 10.99 -28.49 -11.25
N PHE A 552 9.99 -27.80 -11.82
CA PHE A 552 8.63 -28.34 -11.86
C PHE A 552 7.97 -28.24 -13.23
N PHE A 553 7.06 -29.20 -13.45
CA PHE A 553 6.21 -29.28 -14.62
C PHE A 553 4.77 -29.52 -14.17
N GLY A 554 3.82 -28.74 -14.70
CA GLY A 554 2.41 -28.86 -14.36
C GLY A 554 1.50 -28.88 -15.58
N VAL A 555 0.43 -29.63 -15.50
CA VAL A 555 -0.67 -29.60 -16.46
C VAL A 555 -1.98 -29.49 -15.70
N HIS A 556 -2.77 -28.49 -16.08
CA HIS A 556 -4.06 -28.20 -15.48
C HIS A 556 -5.13 -28.17 -16.56
N TYR A 557 -6.30 -28.72 -16.24
CA TYR A 557 -7.46 -28.68 -17.10
C TYR A 557 -8.62 -27.99 -16.38
N LYS A 558 -9.18 -26.96 -17.00
CA LYS A 558 -10.33 -26.20 -16.50
C LYS A 558 -11.48 -26.40 -17.46
N PHE A 559 -12.63 -26.84 -16.95
CA PHE A 559 -13.83 -26.98 -17.77
C PHE A 559 -15.07 -26.43 -17.05
N ARG A 560 -16.01 -25.94 -17.85
CA ARG A 560 -17.27 -25.41 -17.38
C ARG A 560 -18.40 -26.36 -17.76
N THR A 561 -19.23 -26.71 -16.78
CA THR A 561 -20.44 -27.52 -16.96
C THR A 561 -21.60 -26.87 -16.22
N GLY A 562 -22.59 -26.34 -16.96
CA GLY A 562 -23.66 -25.54 -16.39
C GLY A 562 -23.14 -24.31 -15.65
N ILE A 563 -23.47 -24.19 -14.38
CA ILE A 563 -23.03 -23.10 -13.47
C ILE A 563 -21.68 -23.39 -12.81
N PHE A 564 -21.16 -24.62 -12.94
CA PHE A 564 -19.93 -25.04 -12.28
C PHE A 564 -18.71 -24.85 -13.19
N THR A 565 -17.64 -24.34 -12.62
CA THR A 565 -16.31 -24.36 -13.23
C THR A 565 -15.40 -25.25 -12.38
N VAL A 566 -14.89 -26.32 -13.01
CA VAL A 566 -13.98 -27.26 -12.35
C VAL A 566 -12.59 -27.08 -12.91
N LYS A 567 -11.61 -26.96 -12.03
CA LYS A 567 -10.19 -26.96 -12.36
C LYS A 567 -9.51 -28.11 -11.63
N GLN A 568 -8.83 -28.96 -12.36
CA GLN A 568 -8.00 -30.04 -11.82
C GLN A 568 -6.63 -29.99 -12.48
N GLY A 569 -5.60 -30.43 -11.80
CA GLY A 569 -4.26 -30.38 -12.32
C GLY A 569 -3.33 -31.36 -11.61
N PHE A 570 -2.21 -31.57 -12.24
CA PHE A 570 -1.09 -32.38 -11.74
C PHE A 570 0.17 -31.52 -11.88
N GLU A 571 0.98 -31.46 -10.82
CA GLU A 571 2.31 -30.89 -10.84
C GLU A 571 3.33 -31.89 -10.33
N ALA A 572 4.43 -32.00 -11.05
CA ALA A 572 5.57 -32.81 -10.69
C ALA A 572 6.75 -31.93 -10.37
N HIS A 573 7.40 -32.14 -9.24
CA HIS A 573 8.53 -31.38 -8.76
C HIS A 573 9.77 -32.28 -8.63
N ASN A 574 10.91 -31.73 -9.02
CA ASN A 574 12.22 -32.30 -8.77
C ASN A 574 13.01 -31.37 -7.89
N TYR A 575 13.16 -31.74 -6.60
CA TYR A 575 13.89 -30.97 -5.60
C TYR A 575 15.31 -31.48 -5.50
N SER A 576 16.26 -30.54 -5.45
CA SER A 576 17.62 -30.81 -5.01
C SER A 576 18.05 -29.71 -4.04
N TRP A 577 18.71 -30.09 -2.97
CA TRP A 577 19.22 -29.13 -2.01
C TRP A 577 20.55 -29.54 -1.42
N SER A 578 21.33 -28.59 -0.93
CA SER A 578 22.56 -28.82 -0.22
C SER A 578 22.70 -27.82 0.92
N LEU A 579 23.19 -28.27 2.05
CA LEU A 579 23.62 -27.45 3.17
C LEU A 579 25.07 -27.77 3.48
N GLN A 580 25.93 -26.77 3.42
CA GLN A 580 27.34 -26.85 3.80
C GLN A 580 27.55 -26.00 5.03
N ASN A 581 28.20 -26.57 6.06
CA ASN A 581 28.66 -25.86 7.23
C ASN A 581 30.18 -25.87 7.22
N GLN A 582 30.81 -24.72 6.95
CA GLN A 582 32.26 -24.59 6.84
C GLN A 582 32.95 -24.61 8.21
N THR A 583 32.22 -24.28 9.29
CA THR A 583 32.77 -24.31 10.66
C THR A 583 33.05 -25.74 11.15
N ASN A 584 32.32 -26.76 10.64
CA ASN A 584 32.39 -28.13 11.12
C ASN A 584 32.72 -29.18 10.03
N LEU A 585 33.03 -28.77 8.79
CA LEU A 585 33.34 -29.65 7.63
C LEU A 585 32.29 -30.73 7.32
N ASN A 586 31.07 -30.58 7.79
CA ASN A 586 30.00 -31.54 7.52
C ASN A 586 29.18 -31.08 6.29
N GLU A 587 29.29 -31.83 5.20
CA GLU A 587 28.44 -31.68 4.04
C GLU A 587 27.27 -32.66 4.12
N ASN A 588 26.04 -32.15 4.18
CA ASN A 588 24.84 -32.95 3.98
C ASN A 588 24.26 -32.66 2.59
N LYS A 589 24.38 -33.62 1.68
CA LYS A 589 23.74 -33.56 0.35
C LYS A 589 22.63 -34.61 0.31
N TRP A 590 21.41 -34.18 0.01
CA TRP A 590 20.28 -35.06 -0.26
C TRP A 590 19.74 -34.74 -1.66
N VAL A 591 19.46 -35.78 -2.45
CA VAL A 591 18.89 -35.68 -3.80
C VAL A 591 17.42 -36.05 -3.75
#